data_d6f8d434b1d3f51f10f15653e2c35ae0
#
_entry.id   d6f8d434b1d3f51f10f15653e2c35ae0
#
_cell.length_a   1.000
_cell.length_b   1.000
_cell.length_c   1.000
_cell.angle_alpha   90.00
_cell.angle_beta   90.00
_cell.angle_gamma   90.00
#
_symmetry.space_group_name_H-M   'P 1'
#
loop_
_entity.id
_entity.type
_entity.pdbx_description
1 polymer ?
#
loop_
_entity_poly.entity_id
_entity_poly.type
_entity_poly.pdbx_seq_one_letter_code
_entity_poly.pdbx_strand_id
1 'polypeptide(L)'
;MRIALTGGGGFLGRAVCRAWIERGVSPKDLTVVSRSRHPLLDELGVAHRVASVTDPEALRRAFAEVDLVYHLAGLVSRDPRDAGRMRAIHVDGTRNALQAASAAGVRRVVYASSTGTFGCTRDPSRVPHEDGPDAAEIVSRWAYYRTKLEAERLALAPQPEGDTTVIVLNPSLILGPGDVDGSSTNDVRDFLQGRMPVIARGGVNFVDVRDAAAAFVTAADAGEPGARHLLGAENVTVEELVDRLSRLTGVRVPKFSPPAGLQVLASAALAPMARLLGREPMVDPATAAMAQLHWFASGERARKVLGFVPRTADETLADTVGFLRGIR
;
A
#
# COMPACT_ATOMS: atom_id res chain seq x y z
N MET A 1 20.18 1.74 17.75
CA MET A 1 19.88 1.45 16.32
C MET A 1 19.16 2.65 15.74
N ARG A 2 19.73 3.29 14.73
CA ARG A 2 19.13 4.45 14.05
C ARG A 2 18.38 4.00 12.81
N ILE A 3 17.12 4.43 12.70
CA ILE A 3 16.19 3.97 11.66
C ILE A 3 15.74 5.16 10.82
N ALA A 4 15.82 5.07 9.51
CA ALA A 4 15.26 6.06 8.61
C ALA A 4 14.03 5.50 7.86
N LEU A 5 12.99 6.32 7.69
CA LEU A 5 11.76 5.94 7.01
C LEU A 5 11.43 6.95 5.90
N THR A 6 11.65 6.59 4.64
CA THR A 6 11.06 7.40 3.54
C THR A 6 9.55 7.14 3.50
N GLY A 7 8.77 8.17 3.24
CA GLY A 7 7.30 8.04 3.29
C GLY A 7 6.73 7.85 4.70
N GLY A 8 7.54 8.10 5.75
CA GLY A 8 7.12 7.94 7.14
C GLY A 8 5.92 8.82 7.57
N GLY A 9 5.63 9.92 6.85
CA GLY A 9 4.44 10.73 7.07
C GLY A 9 3.14 10.15 6.51
N GLY A 10 3.20 9.12 5.66
CA GLY A 10 2.03 8.43 5.10
C GLY A 10 1.34 7.50 6.10
N PHE A 11 0.22 6.92 5.71
CA PHE A 11 -0.61 6.06 6.56
C PHE A 11 0.20 4.89 7.18
N LEU A 12 0.81 4.05 6.34
CA LEU A 12 1.66 2.94 6.81
C LEU A 12 2.89 3.44 7.57
N GLY A 13 3.53 4.52 7.10
CA GLY A 13 4.76 5.02 7.71
C GLY A 13 4.58 5.48 9.16
N ARG A 14 3.47 6.18 9.45
CA ARG A 14 3.11 6.58 10.82
C ARG A 14 2.85 5.36 11.72
N ALA A 15 2.19 4.34 11.17
CA ALA A 15 1.96 3.10 11.91
C ALA A 15 3.27 2.35 12.22
N VAL A 16 4.21 2.31 11.28
CA VAL A 16 5.54 1.71 11.50
C VAL A 16 6.33 2.48 12.56
N CYS A 17 6.28 3.82 12.54
CA CYS A 17 6.90 4.62 13.62
C CYS A 17 6.32 4.27 14.98
N ARG A 18 4.99 4.19 15.13
CA ARG A 18 4.33 3.79 16.38
C ARG A 18 4.74 2.40 16.82
N ALA A 19 4.72 1.43 15.91
CA ALA A 19 5.11 0.05 16.21
C ALA A 19 6.55 -0.06 16.72
N TRP A 20 7.49 0.73 16.20
CA TRP A 20 8.85 0.81 16.71
C TRP A 20 8.93 1.41 18.12
N ILE A 21 8.17 2.49 18.37
CA ILE A 21 8.10 3.12 19.68
C ILE A 21 7.51 2.13 20.71
N GLU A 22 6.44 1.43 20.37
CA GLU A 22 5.82 0.39 21.19
C GLU A 22 6.78 -0.77 21.48
N ARG A 23 7.70 -1.07 20.54
CA ARG A 23 8.78 -2.06 20.73
C ARG A 23 9.94 -1.51 21.58
N GLY A 24 9.86 -0.28 22.06
CA GLY A 24 10.84 0.34 22.96
C GLY A 24 11.97 1.12 22.29
N VAL A 25 11.88 1.37 20.97
CA VAL A 25 12.84 2.24 20.29
C VAL A 25 12.54 3.69 20.62
N SER A 26 13.57 4.46 20.99
CA SER A 26 13.42 5.87 21.28
C SER A 26 12.92 6.63 20.04
N PRO A 27 11.93 7.52 20.15
CA PRO A 27 11.51 8.37 19.04
C PRO A 27 12.66 9.15 18.38
N LYS A 28 13.70 9.50 19.14
CA LYS A 28 14.89 10.21 18.66
C LYS A 28 15.76 9.35 17.72
N ASP A 29 15.65 8.03 17.81
CA ASP A 29 16.33 7.08 16.93
C ASP A 29 15.58 6.83 15.62
N LEU A 30 14.34 7.33 15.50
CA LEU A 30 13.53 7.29 14.31
C LEU A 30 13.64 8.60 13.54
N THR A 31 13.99 8.54 12.27
CA THR A 31 14.09 9.70 11.39
C THR A 31 13.14 9.51 10.20
N VAL A 32 12.12 10.35 10.09
CA VAL A 32 11.28 10.39 8.89
C VAL A 32 11.95 11.25 7.83
N VAL A 33 12.04 10.69 6.63
CA VAL A 33 12.59 11.36 5.44
C VAL A 33 11.42 11.64 4.49
N SER A 34 11.06 12.91 4.34
CA SER A 34 9.94 13.34 3.49
C SER A 34 10.12 14.78 3.02
N ARG A 35 9.36 15.17 1.99
CA ARG A 35 9.46 16.51 1.37
C ARG A 35 8.97 17.64 2.26
N SER A 36 8.08 17.33 3.19
CA SER A 36 7.51 18.30 4.14
C SER A 36 7.35 17.68 5.51
N ARG A 37 7.37 18.52 6.55
CA ARG A 37 7.03 18.11 7.91
C ARG A 37 5.57 17.64 7.97
N HIS A 38 5.33 16.67 8.83
CA HIS A 38 4.00 16.13 9.06
C HIS A 38 3.64 16.29 10.55
N PRO A 39 2.63 17.13 10.89
CA PRO A 39 2.34 17.45 12.30
C PRO A 39 2.13 16.24 13.21
N LEU A 40 1.47 15.19 12.71
CA LEU A 40 1.25 13.95 13.46
C LEU A 40 2.52 13.17 13.84
N LEU A 41 3.66 13.48 13.21
CA LEU A 41 4.96 12.91 13.58
C LEU A 41 5.64 13.74 14.68
N ASP A 42 5.37 15.04 14.72
CA ASP A 42 5.86 15.92 15.79
C ASP A 42 5.29 15.49 17.15
N GLU A 43 4.02 15.04 17.18
CA GLU A 43 3.37 14.47 18.36
C GLU A 43 4.06 13.18 18.86
N LEU A 44 4.66 12.41 17.97
CA LEU A 44 5.41 11.20 18.31
C LEU A 44 6.85 11.49 18.74
N GLY A 45 7.33 12.72 18.63
CA GLY A 45 8.72 13.12 18.93
C GLY A 45 9.76 12.54 17.98
N VAL A 46 9.34 12.14 16.78
CA VAL A 46 10.21 11.53 15.75
C VAL A 46 10.98 12.62 15.01
N ALA A 47 12.27 12.37 14.76
CA ALA A 47 13.11 13.30 14.00
C ALA A 47 12.65 13.36 12.52
N HIS A 48 12.86 14.54 11.89
CA HIS A 48 12.50 14.75 10.51
C HIS A 48 13.67 15.32 9.70
N ARG A 49 13.96 14.71 8.56
CA ARG A 49 14.90 15.23 7.56
C ARG A 49 14.16 15.52 6.25
N VAL A 50 14.30 16.75 5.75
CA VAL A 50 13.66 17.14 4.49
C VAL A 50 14.48 16.60 3.33
N ALA A 51 13.90 15.64 2.60
CA ALA A 51 14.46 15.10 1.36
C ALA A 51 13.37 14.50 0.47
N SER A 52 13.59 14.57 -0.85
CA SER A 52 12.79 13.84 -1.84
C SER A 52 13.49 12.53 -2.19
N VAL A 53 12.73 11.47 -2.41
CA VAL A 53 13.30 10.22 -2.97
C VAL A 53 13.81 10.39 -4.40
N THR A 54 13.42 11.46 -5.09
CA THR A 54 13.92 11.81 -6.42
C THR A 54 15.23 12.63 -6.38
N ASP A 55 15.77 12.92 -5.19
CA ASP A 55 17.05 13.61 -4.98
C ASP A 55 18.04 12.65 -4.31
N PRO A 56 18.95 12.03 -5.09
CA PRO A 56 19.89 11.04 -4.55
C PRO A 56 20.88 11.64 -3.54
N GLU A 57 21.29 12.90 -3.71
CA GLU A 57 22.22 13.56 -2.78
C GLU A 57 21.55 13.85 -1.43
N ALA A 58 20.28 14.30 -1.46
CA ALA A 58 19.51 14.51 -0.24
C ALA A 58 19.29 13.19 0.51
N LEU A 59 19.05 12.07 -0.21
CA LEU A 59 18.92 10.75 0.40
C LEU A 59 20.24 10.26 1.01
N ARG A 60 21.39 10.46 0.35
CA ARG A 60 22.70 10.11 0.93
C ARG A 60 22.95 10.84 2.26
N ARG A 61 22.66 12.12 2.30
CA ARG A 61 22.73 12.89 3.57
C ARG A 61 21.74 12.40 4.61
N ALA A 62 20.51 12.02 4.17
CA ALA A 62 19.47 11.56 5.08
C ALA A 62 19.76 10.17 5.66
N PHE A 63 20.51 9.33 4.98
CA PHE A 63 20.86 7.99 5.43
C PHE A 63 22.23 7.89 6.11
N ALA A 64 22.96 9.01 6.24
CA ALA A 64 24.20 9.02 6.99
C ALA A 64 23.96 8.57 8.44
N GLU A 65 24.79 7.63 8.91
CA GLU A 65 24.73 7.05 10.26
C GLU A 65 23.42 6.30 10.60
N VAL A 66 22.75 5.72 9.60
CA VAL A 66 21.53 4.94 9.74
C VAL A 66 21.86 3.44 9.63
N ASP A 67 21.31 2.63 10.53
CA ASP A 67 21.51 1.19 10.56
C ASP A 67 20.47 0.44 9.70
N LEU A 68 19.25 0.97 9.61
CA LEU A 68 18.08 0.35 8.96
C LEU A 68 17.28 1.40 8.20
N VAL A 69 16.90 1.11 6.96
CA VAL A 69 16.05 1.96 6.15
C VAL A 69 14.73 1.26 5.85
N TYR A 70 13.62 1.94 6.09
CA TYR A 70 12.31 1.62 5.55
C TYR A 70 12.03 2.49 4.33
N HIS A 71 11.94 1.87 3.16
CA HIS A 71 11.55 2.58 1.94
C HIS A 71 10.06 2.38 1.67
N LEU A 72 9.23 3.30 2.26
CA LEU A 72 7.77 3.26 2.21
C LEU A 72 7.22 4.36 1.29
N ALA A 73 8.08 5.19 0.70
CA ALA A 73 7.65 6.28 -0.16
C ALA A 73 6.94 5.76 -1.41
N GLY A 74 5.75 6.30 -1.67
CA GLY A 74 4.94 5.96 -2.82
C GLY A 74 3.90 7.04 -3.11
N LEU A 75 3.30 6.99 -4.28
CA LEU A 75 2.18 7.82 -4.70
C LEU A 75 1.07 6.90 -5.21
N VAL A 76 -0.06 6.87 -4.53
CA VAL A 76 -1.25 6.16 -4.99
C VAL A 76 -2.07 7.13 -5.84
N SER A 77 -2.20 6.85 -7.13
CA SER A 77 -3.07 7.62 -8.03
C SER A 77 -3.65 6.71 -9.10
N ARG A 78 -4.91 6.94 -9.43
CA ARG A 78 -5.60 6.31 -10.57
C ARG A 78 -5.60 7.23 -11.80
N ASP A 79 -5.15 8.48 -11.65
CA ASP A 79 -5.08 9.46 -12.73
C ASP A 79 -3.91 9.16 -13.67
N PRO A 80 -4.15 8.92 -14.98
CA PRO A 80 -3.09 8.69 -15.94
C PRO A 80 -2.07 9.86 -16.06
N ARG A 81 -2.48 11.08 -15.71
CA ARG A 81 -1.61 12.27 -15.72
C ARG A 81 -0.47 12.16 -14.69
N ASP A 82 -0.67 11.38 -13.63
CA ASP A 82 0.36 11.15 -12.61
C ASP A 82 1.37 10.07 -13.00
N ALA A 83 1.28 9.44 -14.17
CA ALA A 83 2.13 8.31 -14.56
C ALA A 83 3.63 8.64 -14.48
N GLY A 84 4.05 9.81 -14.99
CA GLY A 84 5.45 10.24 -14.91
C GLY A 84 5.91 10.48 -13.48
N ARG A 85 5.06 11.07 -12.65
CA ARG A 85 5.34 11.33 -11.23
C ARG A 85 5.41 10.02 -10.43
N MET A 86 4.50 9.06 -10.71
CA MET A 86 4.55 7.73 -10.11
C MET A 86 5.84 7.01 -10.48
N ARG A 87 6.27 7.06 -11.75
CA ARG A 87 7.54 6.46 -12.18
C ARG A 87 8.74 7.08 -11.43
N ALA A 88 8.81 8.41 -11.37
CA ALA A 88 9.89 9.10 -10.68
C ALA A 88 9.96 8.71 -9.18
N ILE A 89 8.80 8.58 -8.50
CA ILE A 89 8.77 8.23 -7.08
C ILE A 89 9.02 6.74 -6.86
N HIS A 90 8.34 5.86 -7.62
CA HIS A 90 8.41 4.42 -7.38
C HIS A 90 9.70 3.81 -7.93
N VAL A 91 10.04 4.10 -9.19
CA VAL A 91 11.17 3.42 -9.86
C VAL A 91 12.47 4.13 -9.55
N ASP A 92 12.54 5.43 -9.90
CA ASP A 92 13.78 6.19 -9.72
C ASP A 92 14.03 6.44 -8.23
N GLY A 93 12.98 6.73 -7.45
CA GLY A 93 13.07 6.86 -6.00
C GLY A 93 13.53 5.59 -5.28
N THR A 94 13.08 4.41 -5.71
CA THR A 94 13.57 3.14 -5.16
C THR A 94 15.04 2.92 -5.51
N ARG A 95 15.44 3.16 -6.77
CA ARG A 95 16.84 3.07 -7.19
C ARG A 95 17.72 4.00 -6.34
N ASN A 96 17.33 5.26 -6.20
CA ASN A 96 18.06 6.24 -5.40
C ASN A 96 18.16 5.84 -3.93
N ALA A 97 17.07 5.32 -3.34
CA ALA A 97 17.06 4.89 -1.95
C ALA A 97 18.00 3.68 -1.71
N LEU A 98 18.00 2.70 -2.61
CA LEU A 98 18.89 1.53 -2.52
C LEU A 98 20.36 1.94 -2.68
N GLN A 99 20.66 2.78 -3.67
CA GLN A 99 22.03 3.30 -3.86
C GLN A 99 22.50 4.15 -2.67
N ALA A 100 21.65 5.02 -2.15
CA ALA A 100 21.98 5.83 -0.98
C ALA A 100 22.18 4.99 0.28
N ALA A 101 21.38 3.94 0.48
CA ALA A 101 21.53 3.00 1.60
C ALA A 101 22.85 2.23 1.49
N SER A 102 23.17 1.70 0.32
CA SER A 102 24.44 1.00 0.06
C SER A 102 25.64 1.90 0.30
N ALA A 103 25.64 3.11 -0.27
CA ALA A 103 26.73 4.09 -0.10
C ALA A 103 26.91 4.55 1.36
N ALA A 104 25.86 4.53 2.18
CA ALA A 104 25.89 4.85 3.60
C ALA A 104 26.25 3.63 4.49
N GLY A 105 26.48 2.44 3.93
CA GLY A 105 26.76 1.22 4.68
C GLY A 105 25.56 0.67 5.46
N VAL A 106 24.34 1.02 5.06
CA VAL A 106 23.11 0.49 5.65
C VAL A 106 23.03 -0.99 5.34
N ARG A 107 22.96 -1.83 6.37
CA ARG A 107 22.95 -3.29 6.18
C ARG A 107 21.64 -3.84 5.67
N ARG A 108 20.52 -3.15 5.97
CA ARG A 108 19.19 -3.67 5.65
C ARG A 108 18.22 -2.58 5.19
N VAL A 109 17.53 -2.86 4.10
CA VAL A 109 16.42 -2.04 3.60
C VAL A 109 15.15 -2.88 3.61
N VAL A 110 14.07 -2.40 4.23
CA VAL A 110 12.74 -2.99 4.17
C VAL A 110 11.90 -2.15 3.22
N TYR A 111 11.53 -2.76 2.10
CA TYR A 111 10.82 -2.08 1.00
C TYR A 111 9.33 -2.41 1.01
N ALA A 112 8.49 -1.39 0.95
CA ALA A 112 7.05 -1.53 0.78
C ALA A 112 6.66 -1.61 -0.71
N SER A 113 6.40 -2.81 -1.20
CA SER A 113 5.78 -3.05 -2.50
C SER A 113 4.24 -3.06 -2.39
N SER A 114 3.58 -3.91 -3.14
CA SER A 114 2.13 -4.12 -3.12
C SER A 114 1.81 -5.53 -3.60
N THR A 115 0.76 -6.15 -3.05
CA THR A 115 0.24 -7.41 -3.62
C THR A 115 -0.16 -7.27 -5.07
N GLY A 116 -0.53 -6.08 -5.54
CA GLY A 116 -0.89 -5.83 -6.92
C GLY A 116 0.21 -6.15 -7.94
N THR A 117 1.45 -6.40 -7.50
CA THR A 117 2.54 -6.82 -8.38
C THR A 117 2.43 -8.28 -8.84
N PHE A 118 1.77 -9.14 -8.06
CA PHE A 118 1.56 -10.56 -8.38
C PHE A 118 0.16 -11.09 -8.02
N GLY A 119 -0.52 -10.49 -7.05
CA GLY A 119 -1.81 -10.91 -6.50
C GLY A 119 -3.01 -10.38 -7.29
N CYS A 120 -3.01 -10.53 -8.62
CA CYS A 120 -4.12 -10.10 -9.47
C CYS A 120 -4.45 -11.18 -10.50
N THR A 121 -5.73 -11.59 -10.57
CA THR A 121 -6.19 -12.63 -11.48
C THR A 121 -7.59 -12.34 -12.02
N ARG A 122 -7.93 -12.92 -13.19
CA ARG A 122 -9.29 -12.97 -13.75
C ARG A 122 -10.07 -14.17 -13.25
N ASP A 123 -9.37 -15.20 -12.78
CA ASP A 123 -9.96 -16.44 -12.29
C ASP A 123 -10.18 -16.37 -10.77
N PRO A 124 -11.43 -16.36 -10.29
CA PRO A 124 -11.73 -16.27 -8.86
C PRO A 124 -11.27 -17.49 -8.06
N SER A 125 -11.06 -18.63 -8.71
CA SER A 125 -10.59 -19.87 -8.05
C SER A 125 -9.08 -19.85 -7.82
N ARG A 126 -8.33 -18.98 -8.50
CA ARG A 126 -6.88 -18.89 -8.39
C ARG A 126 -6.49 -17.92 -7.29
N VAL A 127 -5.70 -18.42 -6.35
CA VAL A 127 -5.08 -17.59 -5.31
C VAL A 127 -3.57 -17.50 -5.57
N PRO A 128 -3.06 -16.39 -6.14
CA PRO A 128 -1.63 -16.17 -6.34
C PRO A 128 -0.86 -16.22 -5.01
N HIS A 129 0.41 -16.61 -5.07
CA HIS A 129 1.31 -16.71 -3.91
C HIS A 129 2.67 -16.05 -4.22
N GLU A 130 3.48 -15.83 -3.19
CA GLU A 130 4.72 -15.04 -3.28
C GLU A 130 5.74 -15.58 -4.29
N ASP A 131 5.79 -16.90 -4.52
CA ASP A 131 6.68 -17.55 -5.48
C ASP A 131 6.09 -17.66 -6.90
N GLY A 132 4.82 -17.22 -7.06
CA GLY A 132 4.15 -17.23 -8.34
C GLY A 132 4.67 -16.17 -9.31
N PRO A 133 4.27 -16.26 -10.59
CA PRO A 133 4.61 -15.24 -11.57
C PRO A 133 4.01 -13.89 -11.19
N ASP A 134 4.66 -12.82 -11.63
CA ASP A 134 4.09 -11.48 -11.49
C ASP A 134 2.82 -11.30 -12.36
N ALA A 135 2.04 -10.29 -12.04
CA ALA A 135 0.78 -10.00 -12.72
C ALA A 135 0.93 -9.05 -13.91
N ALA A 136 2.12 -8.91 -14.50
CA ALA A 136 2.45 -7.92 -15.53
C ALA A 136 1.44 -7.88 -16.68
N GLU A 137 1.00 -9.03 -17.19
CA GLU A 137 0.04 -9.14 -18.30
C GLU A 137 -1.31 -8.45 -17.99
N ILE A 138 -1.71 -8.42 -16.73
CA ILE A 138 -2.97 -7.82 -16.30
C ILE A 138 -2.76 -6.36 -15.91
N VAL A 139 -1.74 -6.08 -15.09
CA VAL A 139 -1.64 -4.81 -14.35
C VAL A 139 -0.83 -3.73 -15.07
N SER A 140 0.00 -4.07 -16.07
CA SER A 140 0.91 -3.10 -16.72
C SER A 140 0.20 -1.95 -17.44
N ARG A 141 -1.07 -2.10 -17.76
CA ARG A 141 -1.90 -1.01 -18.31
C ARG A 141 -2.18 0.13 -17.32
N TRP A 142 -2.06 -0.11 -16.02
CA TRP A 142 -2.26 0.90 -14.98
C TRP A 142 -0.93 1.38 -14.44
N ALA A 143 -0.69 2.68 -14.51
CA ALA A 143 0.60 3.29 -14.18
C ALA A 143 1.06 2.96 -12.75
N TYR A 144 0.15 2.95 -11.77
CA TYR A 144 0.46 2.61 -10.39
C TYR A 144 1.09 1.21 -10.29
N TYR A 145 0.40 0.18 -10.76
CA TYR A 145 0.87 -1.20 -10.64
C TYR A 145 2.09 -1.48 -11.51
N ARG A 146 2.14 -0.92 -12.72
CA ARG A 146 3.31 -1.02 -13.59
C ARG A 146 4.55 -0.49 -12.92
N THR A 147 4.49 0.72 -12.33
CA THR A 147 5.64 1.33 -11.69
C THR A 147 6.00 0.66 -10.37
N LYS A 148 5.03 0.13 -9.61
CA LYS A 148 5.30 -0.70 -8.41
C LYS A 148 5.98 -2.01 -8.80
N LEU A 149 5.56 -2.66 -9.88
CA LEU A 149 6.19 -3.88 -10.37
C LEU A 149 7.63 -3.64 -10.86
N GLU A 150 7.88 -2.56 -11.61
CA GLU A 150 9.22 -2.18 -12.02
C GLU A 150 10.13 -1.91 -10.81
N ALA A 151 9.62 -1.21 -9.80
CA ALA A 151 10.35 -0.90 -8.58
C ALA A 151 10.61 -2.15 -7.72
N GLU A 152 9.65 -3.08 -7.64
CA GLU A 152 9.83 -4.35 -6.93
C GLU A 152 10.91 -5.21 -7.58
N ARG A 153 10.93 -5.28 -8.92
CA ARG A 153 11.99 -6.00 -9.64
C ARG A 153 13.38 -5.42 -9.35
N LEU A 154 13.51 -4.09 -9.22
CA LEU A 154 14.75 -3.45 -8.78
C LEU A 154 15.12 -3.83 -7.35
N ALA A 155 14.14 -3.89 -6.45
CA ALA A 155 14.38 -4.22 -5.05
C ALA A 155 14.75 -5.70 -4.83
N LEU A 156 14.20 -6.60 -5.66
CA LEU A 156 14.49 -8.03 -5.62
C LEU A 156 15.79 -8.40 -6.36
N ALA A 157 16.29 -7.54 -7.24
CA ALA A 157 17.53 -7.79 -7.95
C ALA A 157 18.73 -7.76 -6.97
N PRO A 158 19.78 -8.55 -7.21
CA PRO A 158 21.02 -8.45 -6.44
C PRO A 158 21.52 -7.00 -6.44
N GLN A 159 21.87 -6.49 -5.25
CA GLN A 159 22.40 -5.15 -5.14
C GLN A 159 23.85 -5.16 -5.61
N PRO A 160 24.25 -4.25 -6.53
CA PRO A 160 25.55 -4.33 -7.21
C PRO A 160 26.74 -3.95 -6.32
N GLU A 161 26.50 -3.25 -5.22
CA GLU A 161 27.54 -2.73 -4.34
C GLU A 161 27.18 -2.92 -2.87
N GLY A 162 28.17 -3.36 -2.05
CA GLY A 162 28.05 -3.48 -0.60
C GLY A 162 27.22 -4.68 -0.10
N ASP A 163 27.07 -4.76 1.23
CA ASP A 163 26.38 -5.85 1.94
C ASP A 163 24.91 -5.50 2.26
N THR A 164 24.33 -4.53 1.56
CA THR A 164 22.94 -4.12 1.79
C THR A 164 21.97 -5.22 1.34
N THR A 165 21.21 -5.76 2.26
CA THR A 165 20.15 -6.72 1.98
C THR A 165 18.80 -6.03 1.86
N VAL A 166 17.94 -6.47 0.94
CA VAL A 166 16.61 -5.91 0.73
C VAL A 166 15.55 -6.96 1.05
N ILE A 167 14.58 -6.59 1.88
CA ILE A 167 13.42 -7.40 2.23
C ILE A 167 12.19 -6.72 1.65
N VAL A 168 11.41 -7.46 0.89
CA VAL A 168 10.24 -6.92 0.20
C VAL A 168 8.96 -7.38 0.91
N LEU A 169 8.16 -6.41 1.37
CA LEU A 169 6.83 -6.67 1.88
C LEU A 169 5.77 -6.15 0.90
N ASN A 170 4.77 -6.96 0.69
CA ASN A 170 3.67 -6.71 -0.24
C ASN A 170 2.36 -6.60 0.53
N PRO A 171 2.06 -5.44 1.14
CA PRO A 171 0.76 -5.25 1.75
C PRO A 171 -0.35 -5.36 0.71
N SER A 172 -1.46 -5.97 1.09
CA SER A 172 -2.72 -5.89 0.37
C SER A 172 -3.37 -4.52 0.58
N LEU A 173 -4.65 -4.35 0.31
CA LEU A 173 -5.35 -3.10 0.60
C LEU A 173 -5.24 -2.81 2.10
N ILE A 174 -4.54 -1.75 2.48
CA ILE A 174 -4.36 -1.40 3.88
C ILE A 174 -5.59 -0.66 4.38
N LEU A 175 -6.25 -1.21 5.39
CA LEU A 175 -7.38 -0.58 6.09
C LEU A 175 -7.01 -0.33 7.55
N GLY A 176 -7.91 0.27 8.32
CA GLY A 176 -7.70 0.55 9.74
C GLY A 176 -7.74 2.03 10.09
N PRO A 177 -7.55 2.38 11.36
CA PRO A 177 -7.57 3.75 11.84
C PRO A 177 -6.30 4.52 11.46
N GLY A 178 -6.44 5.83 11.21
CA GLY A 178 -5.30 6.73 10.99
C GLY A 178 -5.04 7.14 9.55
N ASP A 179 -5.82 6.71 8.55
CA ASP A 179 -5.71 7.18 7.16
C ASP A 179 -6.38 8.54 6.98
N VAL A 180 -5.74 9.58 7.51
CA VAL A 180 -6.25 10.97 7.45
C VAL A 180 -6.31 11.52 6.02
N ASP A 181 -5.41 11.04 5.16
CA ASP A 181 -5.30 11.50 3.76
C ASP A 181 -6.22 10.70 2.81
N GLY A 182 -6.86 9.63 3.28
CA GLY A 182 -7.74 8.77 2.48
C GLY A 182 -7.00 8.01 1.39
N SER A 183 -5.74 7.65 1.61
CA SER A 183 -4.91 6.99 0.62
C SER A 183 -5.37 5.57 0.27
N SER A 184 -6.02 4.88 1.21
CA SER A 184 -6.46 3.49 1.10
C SER A 184 -7.92 3.28 1.49
N THR A 185 -8.47 4.12 2.38
CA THR A 185 -9.81 3.94 2.95
C THR A 185 -10.93 4.65 2.18
N ASN A 186 -10.63 5.28 1.04
CA ASN A 186 -11.61 6.03 0.26
C ASN A 186 -12.79 5.16 -0.22
N ASP A 187 -12.55 3.91 -0.62
CA ASP A 187 -13.62 3.03 -1.07
C ASP A 187 -14.62 2.73 0.09
N VAL A 188 -14.13 2.59 1.33
CA VAL A 188 -14.99 2.46 2.53
C VAL A 188 -15.70 3.78 2.83
N ARG A 189 -15.05 4.91 2.66
CA ARG A 189 -15.66 6.25 2.83
C ARG A 189 -16.76 6.48 1.81
N ASP A 190 -16.56 6.10 0.55
CA ASP A 190 -17.56 6.21 -0.50
C ASP A 190 -18.77 5.30 -0.22
N PHE A 191 -18.53 4.10 0.30
CA PHE A 191 -19.59 3.24 0.79
C PHE A 191 -20.40 3.93 1.90
N LEU A 192 -19.75 4.47 2.94
CA LEU A 192 -20.41 5.15 4.06
C LEU A 192 -21.25 6.35 3.62
N GLN A 193 -20.87 7.00 2.53
CA GLN A 193 -21.58 8.15 1.95
C GLN A 193 -22.61 7.76 0.90
N GLY A 194 -22.88 6.46 0.71
CA GLY A 194 -23.85 5.95 -0.26
C GLY A 194 -23.45 6.20 -1.72
N ARG A 195 -22.18 6.41 -2.00
CA ARG A 195 -21.64 6.70 -3.35
C ARG A 195 -21.26 5.47 -4.16
N MET A 196 -21.72 4.29 -3.79
CA MET A 196 -21.56 3.07 -4.57
C MET A 196 -22.80 2.78 -5.42
N PRO A 197 -22.77 3.06 -6.73
CA PRO A 197 -23.96 2.91 -7.59
C PRO A 197 -24.23 1.45 -7.98
N VAL A 198 -23.20 0.62 -7.99
CA VAL A 198 -23.25 -0.79 -8.39
C VAL A 198 -22.20 -1.61 -7.61
N ILE A 199 -22.43 -2.90 -7.48
CA ILE A 199 -21.46 -3.84 -6.90
C ILE A 199 -20.64 -4.46 -8.03
N ALA A 200 -19.31 -4.36 -7.94
CA ALA A 200 -18.40 -5.01 -8.87
C ALA A 200 -18.30 -6.52 -8.57
N ARG A 201 -17.86 -7.29 -9.58
CA ARG A 201 -17.80 -8.76 -9.48
C ARG A 201 -16.44 -9.31 -9.09
N GLY A 202 -15.48 -8.46 -8.81
CA GLY A 202 -14.15 -8.85 -8.38
C GLY A 202 -14.07 -9.15 -6.89
N GLY A 203 -12.83 -9.17 -6.41
CA GLY A 203 -12.54 -9.41 -5.00
C GLY A 203 -11.26 -8.71 -4.57
N VAL A 204 -11.05 -8.63 -3.28
CA VAL A 204 -9.91 -7.94 -2.67
C VAL A 204 -9.38 -8.74 -1.48
N ASN A 205 -8.07 -8.69 -1.29
CA ASN A 205 -7.45 -9.00 -0.02
C ASN A 205 -7.14 -7.69 0.70
N PHE A 206 -7.32 -7.64 2.00
CA PHE A 206 -6.96 -6.46 2.79
C PHE A 206 -6.29 -6.83 4.10
N VAL A 207 -5.61 -5.87 4.72
CA VAL A 207 -4.86 -6.03 5.96
C VAL A 207 -5.03 -4.80 6.83
N ASP A 208 -5.05 -4.99 8.16
CA ASP A 208 -5.03 -3.86 9.09
C ASP A 208 -3.64 -3.19 9.09
N VAL A 209 -3.62 -1.87 9.11
CA VAL A 209 -2.39 -1.08 9.12
C VAL A 209 -1.49 -1.38 10.32
N ARG A 210 -2.08 -1.73 11.46
CA ARG A 210 -1.36 -2.07 12.70
C ARG A 210 -0.63 -3.40 12.56
N ASP A 211 -1.29 -4.39 11.94
CA ASP A 211 -0.70 -5.71 11.69
C ASP A 211 0.37 -5.62 10.58
N ALA A 212 0.09 -4.85 9.53
CA ALA A 212 1.09 -4.55 8.52
C ALA A 212 2.32 -3.89 9.15
N ALA A 213 2.13 -2.86 9.99
CA ALA A 213 3.23 -2.17 10.65
C ALA A 213 4.06 -3.10 11.56
N ALA A 214 3.41 -3.96 12.35
CA ALA A 214 4.08 -4.97 13.18
C ALA A 214 4.92 -5.93 12.33
N ALA A 215 4.38 -6.38 11.18
CA ALA A 215 5.11 -7.23 10.25
C ALA A 215 6.32 -6.50 9.63
N PHE A 216 6.20 -5.21 9.28
CA PHE A 216 7.33 -4.40 8.82
C PHE A 216 8.43 -4.32 9.88
N VAL A 217 8.07 -4.14 11.14
CA VAL A 217 9.04 -4.12 12.25
C VAL A 217 9.71 -5.49 12.41
N THR A 218 8.94 -6.59 12.40
CA THR A 218 9.48 -7.94 12.51
C THR A 218 10.39 -8.31 11.33
N ALA A 219 10.04 -7.86 10.12
CA ALA A 219 10.82 -8.13 8.92
C ALA A 219 12.24 -7.54 8.96
N ALA A 220 12.47 -6.51 9.77
CA ALA A 220 13.81 -5.98 9.98
C ALA A 220 14.77 -7.02 10.57
N ASP A 221 14.29 -7.96 11.35
CA ASP A 221 15.10 -9.00 11.99
C ASP A 221 14.96 -10.35 11.25
N ALA A 222 13.72 -10.76 10.93
CA ALA A 222 13.39 -12.10 10.47
C ALA A 222 13.13 -12.23 8.96
N GLY A 223 12.98 -11.12 8.23
CA GLY A 223 12.67 -11.17 6.81
C GLY A 223 13.75 -11.81 5.95
N GLU A 224 13.34 -12.61 4.97
CA GLU A 224 14.23 -13.26 4.02
C GLU A 224 14.67 -12.28 2.92
N PRO A 225 15.99 -12.03 2.76
CA PRO A 225 16.49 -11.17 1.72
C PRO A 225 16.13 -11.66 0.31
N GLY A 226 15.75 -10.74 -0.57
CA GLY A 226 15.41 -11.08 -1.96
C GLY A 226 14.10 -11.84 -2.13
N ALA A 227 13.30 -12.01 -1.07
CA ALA A 227 12.00 -12.68 -1.12
C ALA A 227 10.85 -11.70 -0.92
N ARG A 228 9.68 -12.04 -1.49
CA ARG A 228 8.41 -11.35 -1.24
C ARG A 228 7.75 -11.90 0.02
N HIS A 229 7.11 -11.04 0.79
CA HIS A 229 6.31 -11.41 1.96
C HIS A 229 4.96 -10.70 1.85
N LEU A 230 3.91 -11.45 1.53
CA LEU A 230 2.56 -10.89 1.45
C LEU A 230 2.00 -10.62 2.84
N LEU A 231 1.47 -9.43 3.03
CA LEU A 231 0.72 -9.05 4.23
C LEU A 231 -0.76 -8.89 3.87
N GLY A 232 -1.53 -9.93 4.15
CA GLY A 232 -2.96 -9.95 3.88
C GLY A 232 -3.71 -10.80 4.90
N ALA A 233 -4.93 -10.39 5.27
CA ALA A 233 -5.75 -11.11 6.24
C ALA A 233 -6.67 -12.13 5.55
N GLU A 234 -7.57 -11.66 4.70
CA GLU A 234 -8.62 -12.48 4.09
C GLU A 234 -8.87 -12.06 2.62
N ASN A 235 -9.14 -13.05 1.77
CA ASN A 235 -9.63 -12.84 0.42
C ASN A 235 -11.17 -12.79 0.46
N VAL A 236 -11.76 -11.68 0.06
CA VAL A 236 -13.22 -11.49 0.04
C VAL A 236 -13.68 -10.96 -1.31
N THR A 237 -14.85 -11.35 -1.76
CA THR A 237 -15.47 -10.71 -2.93
C THR A 237 -15.92 -9.29 -2.58
N VAL A 238 -16.08 -8.44 -3.59
CA VAL A 238 -16.63 -7.07 -3.37
C VAL A 238 -18.04 -7.15 -2.78
N GLU A 239 -18.82 -8.15 -3.17
CA GLU A 239 -20.18 -8.38 -2.64
C GLU A 239 -20.12 -8.71 -1.14
N GLU A 240 -19.26 -9.66 -0.72
CA GLU A 240 -19.07 -10.00 0.70
C GLU A 240 -18.58 -8.81 1.52
N LEU A 241 -17.64 -8.02 0.98
CA LEU A 241 -17.14 -6.81 1.64
C LEU A 241 -18.27 -5.81 1.87
N VAL A 242 -19.08 -5.55 0.83
CA VAL A 242 -20.24 -4.65 0.90
C VAL A 242 -21.30 -5.16 1.87
N ASP A 243 -21.58 -6.46 1.89
CA ASP A 243 -22.53 -7.07 2.83
C ASP A 243 -22.04 -6.96 4.29
N ARG A 244 -20.73 -7.17 4.55
CA ARG A 244 -20.12 -6.98 5.88
C ARG A 244 -20.25 -5.51 6.33
N LEU A 245 -19.88 -4.58 5.46
CA LEU A 245 -20.01 -3.14 5.73
C LEU A 245 -21.47 -2.73 5.95
N SER A 246 -22.43 -3.27 5.17
CA SER A 246 -23.86 -2.99 5.34
C SER A 246 -24.39 -3.48 6.69
N ARG A 247 -24.00 -4.68 7.12
CA ARG A 247 -24.37 -5.22 8.45
C ARG A 247 -23.78 -4.38 9.58
N LEU A 248 -22.52 -3.97 9.43
CA LEU A 248 -21.81 -3.19 10.45
C LEU A 248 -22.38 -1.78 10.61
N THR A 249 -22.81 -1.15 9.52
CA THR A 249 -23.09 0.29 9.48
C THR A 249 -24.54 0.67 9.33
N GLY A 250 -25.37 -0.26 8.89
CA GLY A 250 -26.77 -0.02 8.50
C GLY A 250 -26.92 0.70 7.14
N VAL A 251 -25.82 1.06 6.47
CA VAL A 251 -25.87 1.69 5.14
C VAL A 251 -26.35 0.68 4.11
N ARG A 252 -27.36 1.05 3.35
CA ARG A 252 -27.92 0.23 2.26
C ARG A 252 -27.34 0.67 0.93
N VAL A 253 -26.83 -0.27 0.16
CA VAL A 253 -26.39 -0.05 -1.23
C VAL A 253 -27.29 -0.85 -2.17
N PRO A 254 -27.47 -0.40 -3.41
CA PRO A 254 -28.21 -1.18 -4.41
C PRO A 254 -27.54 -2.54 -4.61
N LYS A 255 -28.32 -3.63 -4.48
CA LYS A 255 -27.85 -5.00 -4.78
C LYS A 255 -27.81 -5.27 -6.29
N PHE A 256 -27.49 -4.27 -7.08
CA PHE A 256 -27.44 -4.37 -8.53
C PHE A 256 -25.99 -4.58 -8.97
N SER A 257 -25.72 -5.74 -9.57
CA SER A 257 -24.42 -6.12 -10.09
C SER A 257 -24.53 -6.44 -11.59
N PRO A 258 -24.45 -5.42 -12.47
CA PRO A 258 -24.49 -5.65 -13.91
C PRO A 258 -23.32 -6.54 -14.38
N PRO A 259 -23.42 -7.13 -15.60
CA PRO A 259 -22.27 -7.79 -16.20
C PRO A 259 -21.03 -6.89 -16.26
N ALA A 260 -19.85 -7.45 -16.00
CA ALA A 260 -18.59 -6.71 -15.89
C ALA A 260 -18.31 -5.79 -17.10
N GLY A 261 -18.52 -6.32 -18.32
CA GLY A 261 -18.33 -5.55 -19.56
C GLY A 261 -19.27 -4.33 -19.65
N LEU A 262 -20.51 -4.47 -19.17
CA LEU A 262 -21.46 -3.34 -19.15
C LEU A 262 -21.06 -2.27 -18.16
N GLN A 263 -20.55 -2.63 -16.97
CA GLN A 263 -20.05 -1.66 -15.98
C GLN A 263 -18.87 -0.85 -16.53
N VAL A 264 -17.91 -1.52 -17.17
CA VAL A 264 -16.73 -0.86 -17.77
C VAL A 264 -17.15 0.04 -18.94
N LEU A 265 -18.02 -0.44 -19.82
CA LEU A 265 -18.50 0.33 -20.96
C LEU A 265 -19.29 1.58 -20.51
N ALA A 266 -20.18 1.41 -19.55
CA ALA A 266 -20.97 2.52 -19.00
C ALA A 266 -20.07 3.58 -18.35
N SER A 267 -19.07 3.18 -17.57
CA SER A 267 -18.11 4.12 -16.98
C SER A 267 -17.29 4.87 -18.06
N ALA A 268 -16.86 4.18 -19.12
CA ALA A 268 -16.13 4.77 -20.21
C ALA A 268 -16.97 5.80 -21.02
N ALA A 269 -18.26 5.51 -21.17
CA ALA A 269 -19.18 6.43 -21.88
C ALA A 269 -19.58 7.65 -21.02
N LEU A 270 -19.79 7.46 -19.70
CA LEU A 270 -20.28 8.50 -18.81
C LEU A 270 -19.17 9.42 -18.30
N ALA A 271 -17.94 8.94 -18.16
CA ALA A 271 -16.83 9.74 -17.62
C ALA A 271 -16.51 11.00 -18.45
N PRO A 272 -16.44 10.98 -19.79
CA PRO A 272 -16.21 12.20 -20.58
C PRO A 272 -17.35 13.23 -20.43
N MET A 273 -18.59 12.75 -20.34
CA MET A 273 -19.76 13.62 -20.18
C MET A 273 -19.76 14.29 -18.80
N ALA A 274 -19.42 13.58 -17.74
CA ALA A 274 -19.27 14.16 -16.40
C ALA A 274 -18.21 15.26 -16.39
N ARG A 275 -17.03 14.99 -16.98
CA ARG A 275 -15.95 15.98 -17.10
C ARG A 275 -16.34 17.22 -17.92
N LEU A 276 -17.07 17.02 -19.01
CA LEU A 276 -17.59 18.15 -19.82
C LEU A 276 -18.53 19.05 -19.01
N LEU A 277 -19.27 18.47 -18.06
CA LEU A 277 -20.15 19.18 -17.13
C LEU A 277 -19.42 19.75 -15.90
N GLY A 278 -18.09 19.70 -15.85
CA GLY A 278 -17.27 20.15 -14.72
C GLY A 278 -17.43 19.28 -13.47
N ARG A 279 -17.88 18.01 -13.62
CA ARG A 279 -18.07 17.08 -12.52
C ARG A 279 -17.05 15.94 -12.58
N GLU A 280 -16.63 15.48 -11.42
CA GLU A 280 -15.88 14.22 -11.33
C GLU A 280 -16.79 13.03 -11.69
N PRO A 281 -16.32 12.08 -12.51
CA PRO A 281 -17.10 10.90 -12.83
C PRO A 281 -17.32 10.05 -11.56
N MET A 282 -18.51 9.55 -11.37
CA MET A 282 -18.89 8.73 -10.21
C MET A 282 -18.01 7.46 -10.10
N VAL A 283 -17.66 6.86 -11.22
CA VAL A 283 -16.69 5.76 -11.31
C VAL A 283 -15.84 5.98 -12.55
N ASP A 284 -14.53 6.13 -12.39
CA ASP A 284 -13.65 6.22 -13.54
C ASP A 284 -13.46 4.85 -14.22
N PRO A 285 -13.18 4.80 -15.54
CA PRO A 285 -13.09 3.54 -16.28
C PRO A 285 -11.98 2.60 -15.79
N ALA A 286 -10.87 3.13 -15.26
CA ALA A 286 -9.79 2.32 -14.73
C ALA A 286 -10.24 1.62 -13.43
N THR A 287 -10.89 2.36 -12.53
CA THR A 287 -11.49 1.80 -11.31
C THR A 287 -12.54 0.74 -11.63
N ALA A 288 -13.45 1.01 -12.60
CA ALA A 288 -14.43 0.03 -13.04
C ALA A 288 -13.78 -1.26 -13.55
N ALA A 289 -12.70 -1.15 -14.31
CA ALA A 289 -11.98 -2.32 -14.84
C ALA A 289 -11.21 -3.08 -13.74
N MET A 290 -10.57 -2.38 -12.80
CA MET A 290 -9.86 -2.98 -11.66
C MET A 290 -10.82 -3.74 -10.74
N ALA A 291 -11.99 -3.18 -10.48
CA ALA A 291 -12.99 -3.74 -9.59
C ALA A 291 -13.64 -5.05 -10.10
N GLN A 292 -13.41 -5.44 -11.37
CA GLN A 292 -13.84 -6.72 -11.93
C GLN A 292 -12.79 -7.83 -11.77
N LEU A 293 -11.62 -7.51 -11.23
CA LEU A 293 -10.53 -8.46 -11.03
C LEU A 293 -10.49 -8.95 -9.58
N HIS A 294 -9.87 -10.11 -9.38
CA HIS A 294 -9.65 -10.67 -8.06
C HIS A 294 -8.21 -10.34 -7.63
N TRP A 295 -8.10 -9.47 -6.64
CA TRP A 295 -6.83 -9.08 -6.00
C TRP A 295 -6.60 -9.98 -4.79
N PHE A 296 -6.62 -11.30 -5.07
CA PHE A 296 -6.44 -12.35 -4.08
C PHE A 296 -4.97 -12.73 -3.98
N ALA A 297 -4.56 -13.12 -2.79
CA ALA A 297 -3.24 -13.72 -2.63
C ALA A 297 -3.13 -14.52 -1.32
N SER A 298 -2.18 -15.47 -1.30
CA SER A 298 -1.84 -16.27 -0.13
C SER A 298 -0.59 -15.72 0.54
N GLY A 299 -0.67 -15.36 1.81
CA GLY A 299 0.42 -14.83 2.64
C GLY A 299 1.09 -15.91 3.49
N GLU A 300 1.27 -17.11 2.99
CA GLU A 300 1.82 -18.23 3.78
C GLU A 300 3.26 -17.98 4.22
N ARG A 301 4.09 -17.37 3.36
CA ARG A 301 5.47 -17.06 3.71
C ARG A 301 5.54 -16.07 4.86
N ALA A 302 4.76 -14.98 4.84
CA ALA A 302 4.73 -14.01 5.93
C ALA A 302 4.31 -14.66 7.25
N ARG A 303 3.32 -15.55 7.24
CA ARG A 303 2.93 -16.31 8.44
C ARG A 303 4.06 -17.19 8.95
N LYS A 304 4.73 -17.91 8.06
CA LYS A 304 5.78 -18.88 8.42
C LYS A 304 7.08 -18.18 8.85
N VAL A 305 7.50 -17.14 8.14
CA VAL A 305 8.80 -16.49 8.34
C VAL A 305 8.73 -15.36 9.36
N LEU A 306 7.67 -14.54 9.29
CA LEU A 306 7.51 -13.36 10.14
C LEU A 306 6.61 -13.63 11.36
N GLY A 307 6.03 -14.82 11.50
CA GLY A 307 5.02 -15.08 12.52
C GLY A 307 3.78 -14.17 12.35
N PHE A 308 3.48 -13.75 11.12
CA PHE A 308 2.41 -12.80 10.83
C PHE A 308 1.03 -13.39 11.14
N VAL A 309 0.35 -12.82 12.13
CA VAL A 309 -1.01 -13.19 12.53
C VAL A 309 -1.88 -11.94 12.43
N PRO A 310 -2.61 -11.74 11.33
CA PRO A 310 -3.48 -10.59 11.20
C PRO A 310 -4.72 -10.74 12.08
N ARG A 311 -5.26 -9.61 12.52
CA ARG A 311 -6.60 -9.57 13.11
C ARG A 311 -7.66 -9.93 12.06
N THR A 312 -8.87 -10.22 12.53
CA THR A 312 -9.96 -10.61 11.64
C THR A 312 -10.37 -9.47 10.71
N ALA A 313 -10.94 -9.82 9.56
CA ALA A 313 -11.47 -8.85 8.63
C ALA A 313 -12.56 -7.97 9.27
N ASP A 314 -13.42 -8.54 10.10
CA ASP A 314 -14.52 -7.82 10.76
C ASP A 314 -14.01 -6.81 11.78
N GLU A 315 -12.97 -7.13 12.56
CA GLU A 315 -12.30 -6.17 13.46
C GLU A 315 -11.68 -5.01 12.67
N THR A 316 -10.95 -5.31 11.58
CA THR A 316 -10.35 -4.29 10.72
C THR A 316 -11.41 -3.36 10.13
N LEU A 317 -12.52 -3.90 9.63
CA LEU A 317 -13.61 -3.11 9.07
C LEU A 317 -14.31 -2.26 10.14
N ALA A 318 -14.56 -2.82 11.33
CA ALA A 318 -15.17 -2.08 12.43
C ALA A 318 -14.31 -0.88 12.85
N ASP A 319 -13.01 -1.07 13.02
CA ASP A 319 -12.09 -0.01 13.41
C ASP A 319 -11.90 1.04 12.30
N THR A 320 -11.90 0.61 11.03
CA THR A 320 -11.87 1.52 9.87
C THR A 320 -13.11 2.41 9.85
N VAL A 321 -14.30 1.81 10.00
CA VAL A 321 -15.57 2.54 10.03
C VAL A 321 -15.64 3.48 11.24
N GLY A 322 -15.21 3.01 12.42
CA GLY A 322 -15.14 3.82 13.64
C GLY A 322 -14.30 5.07 13.42
N PHE A 323 -13.08 4.90 12.88
CA PHE A 323 -12.20 6.02 12.55
C PHE A 323 -12.82 7.00 11.54
N LEU A 324 -13.39 6.49 10.44
CA LEU A 324 -13.99 7.32 9.38
C LEU A 324 -15.24 8.09 9.85
N ARG A 325 -15.94 7.59 10.86
CA ARG A 325 -17.08 8.26 11.52
C ARG A 325 -16.67 9.20 12.65
N GLY A 326 -15.38 9.26 13.01
CA GLY A 326 -14.89 10.04 14.14
C GLY A 326 -15.28 9.44 15.51
N ILE A 327 -15.65 8.19 15.56
CA ILE A 327 -15.90 7.43 16.80
C ILE A 327 -14.52 6.95 17.29
N ARG A 328 -14.10 7.43 18.47
CA ARG A 328 -12.84 7.03 19.14
C ARG A 328 -13.02 5.75 19.92
#